data_8b63cf3c1aa1b330da370e8d0fc93e6e
#
_entry.id   8b63cf3c1aa1b330da370e8d0fc93e6e
#
_cell.length_a   1.000
_cell.length_b   1.000
_cell.length_c   1.000
_cell.angle_alpha   90.00
_cell.angle_beta   90.00
_cell.angle_gamma   90.00
#
_symmetry.space_group_name_H-M   'P 1'
#
loop_
_entity.id
_entity.type
_entity.pdbx_description
1 polymer ?
#
loop_
_entity_poly.entity_id
_entity_poly.type
_entity_poly.pdbx_seq_one_letter_code
_entity_poly.pdbx_strand_id
1 'polypeptide(L)'
;MKRTQLGVCGVGRIGRLHAENVARSLEKAHLIAVADPIKPLARSVARSLGVHAYTEPGEMIRKEKLDAVIVATPTKTHADVVQLAADAQLSVLLEKPIALTMKDANKIVSVVKRSGIKFQVGFNRRWDPSYVKAKQSILNGKIGRPLIVKTCARDPTPPPDDYIKGSGGIFVDECIHDIDAAVWLMKSSVKQVWATGTTLVYPQFSRYGDYDNAIAILSFGNSGLGIIEGSRSSAYGYDLRTEVLGDRGLVNIDNWKENSIRLQTKKGTVQDPYPWFMERFAEAYRREIVGFIDYVAKGDRSPVSAEEGREVLRIAIAARESARKNRTVYLNR
;
A
#
# COMPACT_ATOMS: atom_id res chain seq x y z
N MET A 1 -11.61 2.34 28.06
CA MET A 1 -10.53 1.46 27.57
C MET A 1 -9.20 2.18 27.65
N LYS A 2 -8.08 1.48 27.90
CA LYS A 2 -6.74 2.07 27.81
C LYS A 2 -6.50 2.48 26.34
N ARG A 3 -6.02 3.71 26.09
CA ARG A 3 -5.65 4.16 24.74
C ARG A 3 -4.35 3.49 24.31
N THR A 4 -4.26 3.06 23.06
CA THR A 4 -3.03 2.50 22.48
C THR A 4 -1.99 3.61 22.31
N GLN A 5 -0.80 3.42 22.91
CA GLN A 5 0.31 4.37 22.82
C GLN A 5 1.10 4.08 21.53
N LEU A 6 1.18 5.05 20.62
CA LEU A 6 1.77 4.86 19.29
C LEU A 6 2.97 5.76 19.04
N GLY A 7 4.00 5.20 18.39
CA GLY A 7 5.09 5.94 17.77
C GLY A 7 5.03 5.84 16.24
N VAL A 8 5.55 6.84 15.52
CA VAL A 8 5.69 6.82 14.07
C VAL A 8 7.15 6.92 13.68
N CYS A 9 7.64 5.92 12.95
CA CYS A 9 8.99 5.85 12.38
C CYS A 9 8.98 6.27 10.93
N GLY A 10 9.68 7.36 10.59
CA GLY A 10 9.61 8.04 9.29
C GLY A 10 8.41 8.99 9.23
N VAL A 11 8.67 10.30 9.06
CA VAL A 11 7.62 11.31 8.94
C VAL A 11 7.72 12.09 7.63
N GLY A 12 8.11 11.39 6.58
CA GLY A 12 7.89 11.84 5.21
C GLY A 12 6.40 11.99 4.91
N ARG A 13 6.03 12.10 3.65
CA ARG A 13 4.64 12.33 3.21
C ARG A 13 3.62 11.41 3.88
N ILE A 14 3.81 10.09 3.78
CA ILE A 14 2.86 9.10 4.31
C ILE A 14 2.96 8.97 5.83
N GLY A 15 4.17 8.95 6.39
CA GLY A 15 4.32 8.87 7.85
C GLY A 15 3.73 10.07 8.58
N ARG A 16 3.82 11.28 7.99
CA ARG A 16 3.13 12.46 8.50
C ARG A 16 1.61 12.29 8.47
N LEU A 17 1.05 11.81 7.35
CA LEU A 17 -0.38 11.51 7.24
C LEU A 17 -0.84 10.52 8.31
N HIS A 18 -0.05 9.46 8.55
CA HIS A 18 -0.34 8.50 9.61
C HIS A 18 -0.28 9.15 11.00
N ALA A 19 0.74 9.95 11.29
CA ALA A 19 0.87 10.66 12.56
C ALA A 19 -0.34 11.59 12.82
N GLU A 20 -0.76 12.34 11.81
CA GLU A 20 -1.96 13.19 11.86
C GLU A 20 -3.24 12.36 12.07
N ASN A 21 -3.40 11.22 11.39
CA ASN A 21 -4.54 10.34 11.57
C ASN A 21 -4.60 9.72 12.97
N VAL A 22 -3.45 9.32 13.55
CA VAL A 22 -3.39 8.85 14.94
C VAL A 22 -3.78 9.98 15.90
N ALA A 23 -3.21 11.18 15.72
CA ALA A 23 -3.51 12.33 16.58
C ALA A 23 -5.00 12.72 16.55
N ARG A 24 -5.67 12.55 15.41
CA ARG A 24 -7.13 12.78 15.28
C ARG A 24 -7.99 11.64 15.87
N SER A 25 -7.42 10.46 16.09
CA SER A 25 -8.11 9.29 16.65
C SER A 25 -8.05 9.23 18.18
N LEU A 26 -8.14 10.37 18.85
CA LEU A 26 -7.86 10.60 20.27
C LEU A 26 -8.63 9.71 21.25
N GLU A 27 -9.78 9.17 20.88
CA GLU A 27 -10.56 8.31 21.77
C GLU A 27 -9.92 6.93 21.96
N LYS A 28 -9.27 6.37 20.93
CA LYS A 28 -8.74 5.01 20.91
C LYS A 28 -7.21 4.94 21.02
N ALA A 29 -6.51 5.99 20.59
CA ALA A 29 -5.06 6.01 20.53
C ALA A 29 -4.48 7.34 21.01
N HIS A 30 -3.19 7.30 21.34
CA HIS A 30 -2.41 8.46 21.71
C HIS A 30 -1.08 8.41 20.95
N LEU A 31 -0.82 9.40 20.11
CA LEU A 31 0.48 9.58 19.49
C LEU A 31 1.44 10.12 20.54
N ILE A 32 2.52 9.39 20.81
CA ILE A 32 3.51 9.73 21.83
C ILE A 32 4.71 10.43 21.22
N ALA A 33 5.21 9.89 20.12
CA ALA A 33 6.46 10.35 19.53
C ALA A 33 6.55 10.06 18.04
N VAL A 34 7.43 10.79 17.38
CA VAL A 34 7.83 10.55 16.00
C VAL A 34 9.36 10.47 15.88
N ALA A 35 9.85 9.66 14.95
CA ALA A 35 11.27 9.53 14.66
C ALA A 35 11.55 9.69 13.16
N ASP A 36 12.52 10.56 12.80
CA ASP A 36 12.99 10.73 11.42
C ASP A 36 14.44 11.22 11.44
N PRO A 37 15.36 10.65 10.63
CA PRO A 37 16.75 11.05 10.60
C PRO A 37 16.94 12.52 10.18
N ILE A 38 15.98 13.10 9.48
CA ILE A 38 15.97 14.52 9.13
C ILE A 38 15.45 15.31 10.34
N LYS A 39 16.33 15.68 11.25
CA LYS A 39 16.01 16.35 12.52
C LYS A 39 15.07 17.56 12.40
N PRO A 40 15.21 18.48 11.41
CA PRO A 40 14.25 19.58 11.23
C PRO A 40 12.85 19.07 10.92
N LEU A 41 12.71 18.00 10.11
CA LEU A 41 11.43 17.40 9.75
C LEU A 41 10.77 16.76 10.97
N ALA A 42 11.51 15.91 11.72
CA ALA A 42 11.01 15.29 12.94
C ALA A 42 10.49 16.33 13.94
N ARG A 43 11.28 17.39 14.18
CA ARG A 43 10.91 18.48 15.10
C ARG A 43 9.68 19.28 14.62
N SER A 44 9.58 19.55 13.32
CA SER A 44 8.45 20.27 12.74
C SER A 44 7.14 19.50 12.96
N VAL A 45 7.13 18.20 12.61
CA VAL A 45 5.95 17.33 12.78
C VAL A 45 5.62 17.17 14.26
N ALA A 46 6.61 16.90 15.10
CA ALA A 46 6.40 16.74 16.53
C ALA A 46 5.78 18.00 17.17
N ARG A 47 6.30 19.19 16.82
CA ARG A 47 5.75 20.46 17.32
C ARG A 47 4.31 20.68 16.88
N SER A 48 3.98 20.38 15.62
CA SER A 48 2.61 20.57 15.10
C SER A 48 1.58 19.64 15.76
N LEU A 49 2.03 18.48 16.28
CA LEU A 49 1.18 17.46 16.89
C LEU A 49 1.30 17.41 18.43
N GLY A 50 2.21 18.19 19.04
CA GLY A 50 2.40 18.22 20.49
C GLY A 50 3.02 16.94 21.05
N VAL A 51 3.97 16.30 20.33
CA VAL A 51 4.57 15.02 20.69
C VAL A 51 6.11 15.08 20.74
N HIS A 52 6.78 14.03 21.20
CA HIS A 52 8.24 13.98 21.25
C HIS A 52 8.86 13.72 19.86
N ALA A 53 10.06 14.24 19.63
CA ALA A 53 10.81 14.08 18.39
C ALA A 53 12.13 13.35 18.63
N TYR A 54 12.40 12.34 17.81
CA TYR A 54 13.63 11.56 17.80
C TYR A 54 14.26 11.57 16.40
N THR A 55 15.55 11.32 16.30
CA THR A 55 16.25 11.12 15.01
C THR A 55 16.37 9.66 14.65
N GLU A 56 16.26 8.75 15.62
CA GLU A 56 16.45 7.32 15.46
C GLU A 56 15.25 6.53 16.02
N PRO A 57 14.63 5.63 15.21
CA PRO A 57 13.54 4.78 15.70
C PRO A 57 13.89 3.99 16.95
N GLY A 58 15.13 3.45 17.03
CA GLY A 58 15.60 2.68 18.19
C GLY A 58 15.70 3.51 19.47
N GLU A 59 16.04 4.80 19.36
CA GLU A 59 16.05 5.70 20.52
C GLU A 59 14.61 5.95 21.01
N MET A 60 13.68 6.25 20.11
CA MET A 60 12.27 6.43 20.42
C MET A 60 11.69 5.19 21.12
N ILE A 61 11.90 4.01 20.55
CA ILE A 61 11.39 2.73 21.08
C ILE A 61 11.94 2.45 22.50
N ARG A 62 13.19 2.79 22.77
CA ARG A 62 13.79 2.58 24.13
C ARG A 62 13.33 3.58 25.17
N LYS A 63 13.04 4.83 24.76
CA LYS A 63 12.74 5.91 25.72
C LYS A 63 11.25 6.08 26.01
N GLU A 64 10.39 5.68 25.06
CA GLU A 64 8.96 5.88 25.18
C GLU A 64 8.22 4.60 25.56
N LYS A 65 7.14 4.75 26.33
CA LYS A 65 6.23 3.63 26.65
C LYS A 65 5.22 3.48 25.50
N LEU A 66 5.54 2.64 24.52
CA LEU A 66 4.71 2.38 23.37
C LEU A 66 4.01 1.02 23.47
N ASP A 67 2.82 0.89 22.87
CA ASP A 67 2.14 -0.38 22.62
C ASP A 67 2.34 -0.81 21.15
N ALA A 68 2.57 0.16 20.23
CA ALA A 68 2.75 -0.11 18.81
C ALA A 68 3.55 0.98 18.10
N VAL A 69 4.07 0.65 16.91
CA VAL A 69 4.71 1.60 16.01
C VAL A 69 4.14 1.50 14.60
N ILE A 70 4.07 2.64 13.92
CA ILE A 70 3.83 2.73 12.49
C ILE A 70 5.17 2.95 11.81
N VAL A 71 5.54 2.09 10.86
CA VAL A 71 6.81 2.14 10.15
C VAL A 71 6.56 2.62 8.72
N ALA A 72 6.90 3.88 8.47
CA ALA A 72 6.80 4.56 7.17
C ALA A 72 8.17 5.14 6.73
N THR A 73 9.23 4.48 7.13
CA THR A 73 10.61 4.77 6.74
C THR A 73 10.86 4.34 5.29
N PRO A 74 12.00 4.71 4.65
CA PRO A 74 12.35 4.15 3.35
C PRO A 74 12.38 2.62 3.38
N THR A 75 11.83 1.98 2.35
CA THR A 75 11.60 0.51 2.31
C THR A 75 12.83 -0.33 2.64
N LYS A 76 14.02 0.14 2.26
CA LYS A 76 15.30 -0.53 2.55
C LYS A 76 15.58 -0.71 4.05
N THR A 77 14.94 0.06 4.92
CA THR A 77 15.12 0.01 6.38
C THR A 77 14.00 -0.73 7.10
N HIS A 78 12.95 -1.18 6.40
CA HIS A 78 11.79 -1.82 6.99
C HIS A 78 12.16 -3.02 7.87
N ALA A 79 13.02 -3.92 7.36
CA ALA A 79 13.40 -5.13 8.07
C ALA A 79 14.13 -4.84 9.40
N ASP A 80 14.92 -3.79 9.45
CA ASP A 80 15.68 -3.45 10.67
C ASP A 80 14.78 -2.74 11.69
N VAL A 81 13.89 -1.85 11.25
CA VAL A 81 12.93 -1.18 12.16
C VAL A 81 11.91 -2.19 12.71
N VAL A 82 11.44 -3.15 11.89
CA VAL A 82 10.56 -4.23 12.34
C VAL A 82 11.28 -5.11 13.37
N GLN A 83 12.57 -5.41 13.19
CA GLN A 83 13.34 -6.16 14.18
C GLN A 83 13.42 -5.40 15.52
N LEU A 84 13.74 -4.10 15.50
CA LEU A 84 13.75 -3.27 16.72
C LEU A 84 12.40 -3.26 17.44
N ALA A 85 11.30 -3.14 16.71
CA ALA A 85 9.96 -3.17 17.27
C ALA A 85 9.63 -4.55 17.87
N ALA A 86 10.01 -5.63 17.19
CA ALA A 86 9.80 -6.98 17.65
C ALA A 86 10.60 -7.31 18.92
N ASP A 87 11.84 -6.86 19.00
CA ASP A 87 12.69 -7.03 20.19
C ASP A 87 12.09 -6.30 21.42
N ALA A 88 11.38 -5.20 21.17
CA ALA A 88 10.63 -4.45 22.20
C ALA A 88 9.17 -4.95 22.39
N GLN A 89 8.77 -6.05 21.74
CA GLN A 89 7.41 -6.62 21.80
C GLN A 89 6.31 -5.62 21.39
N LEU A 90 6.61 -4.68 20.49
CA LEU A 90 5.65 -3.71 19.97
C LEU A 90 4.89 -4.27 18.78
N SER A 91 3.61 -3.96 18.70
CA SER A 91 2.80 -4.20 17.49
C SER A 91 3.25 -3.28 16.36
N VAL A 92 3.15 -3.73 15.10
CA VAL A 92 3.66 -2.99 13.93
C VAL A 92 2.62 -2.84 12.84
N LEU A 93 2.38 -1.60 12.40
CA LEU A 93 1.84 -1.31 11.06
C LEU A 93 3.01 -0.91 10.17
N LEU A 94 3.29 -1.71 9.15
CA LEU A 94 4.37 -1.48 8.20
C LEU A 94 3.84 -1.00 6.86
N GLU A 95 4.31 0.14 6.38
CA GLU A 95 3.97 0.62 5.02
C GLU A 95 4.44 -0.33 3.92
N LYS A 96 3.69 -0.29 2.83
CA LYS A 96 4.04 -1.03 1.60
C LYS A 96 5.25 -0.37 0.87
N PRO A 97 5.98 -1.16 0.06
CA PRO A 97 6.04 -2.61 0.03
C PRO A 97 6.69 -3.16 1.31
N ILE A 98 6.35 -4.37 1.70
CA ILE A 98 6.93 -4.99 2.92
C ILE A 98 8.48 -4.95 2.90
N ALA A 99 9.09 -5.12 1.72
CA ALA A 99 10.53 -5.04 1.46
C ALA A 99 10.79 -4.81 -0.03
N LEU A 100 12.07 -4.59 -0.42
CA LEU A 100 12.49 -4.53 -1.82
C LEU A 100 12.96 -5.89 -2.36
N THR A 101 13.30 -6.84 -1.47
CA THR A 101 13.82 -8.16 -1.82
C THR A 101 13.04 -9.26 -1.09
N MET A 102 13.01 -10.45 -1.70
CA MET A 102 12.43 -11.63 -1.04
C MET A 102 13.20 -12.04 0.22
N LYS A 103 14.52 -11.78 0.28
CA LYS A 103 15.36 -12.03 1.45
C LYS A 103 14.86 -11.22 2.65
N ASP A 104 14.66 -9.93 2.47
CA ASP A 104 14.21 -9.03 3.54
C ASP A 104 12.75 -9.30 3.92
N ALA A 105 11.88 -9.59 2.95
CA ALA A 105 10.51 -10.00 3.22
C ALA A 105 10.45 -11.30 4.06
N ASN A 106 11.29 -12.28 3.73
CA ASN A 106 11.39 -13.52 4.53
C ASN A 106 11.94 -13.24 5.93
N LYS A 107 12.92 -12.31 6.09
CA LYS A 107 13.41 -11.87 7.40
C LYS A 107 12.26 -11.30 8.23
N ILE A 108 11.46 -10.38 7.67
CA ILE A 108 10.30 -9.78 8.36
C ILE A 108 9.30 -10.86 8.78
N VAL A 109 8.88 -11.74 7.86
CA VAL A 109 7.95 -12.84 8.18
C VAL A 109 8.48 -13.72 9.31
N SER A 110 9.77 -14.07 9.28
CA SER A 110 10.41 -14.87 10.34
C SER A 110 10.45 -14.15 11.67
N VAL A 111 10.74 -12.85 11.68
CA VAL A 111 10.76 -12.01 12.89
C VAL A 111 9.38 -11.95 13.51
N VAL A 112 8.35 -11.60 12.72
CA VAL A 112 6.95 -11.51 13.16
C VAL A 112 6.47 -12.84 13.74
N LYS A 113 6.76 -13.95 13.05
CA LYS A 113 6.38 -15.29 13.51
C LYS A 113 7.05 -15.70 14.83
N ARG A 114 8.34 -15.41 14.99
CA ARG A 114 9.08 -15.76 16.23
C ARG A 114 8.70 -14.92 17.42
N SER A 115 8.50 -13.62 17.22
CA SER A 115 8.17 -12.68 18.31
C SER A 115 6.70 -12.75 18.72
N GLY A 116 5.81 -13.23 17.83
CA GLY A 116 4.37 -13.26 18.07
C GLY A 116 3.71 -11.88 18.13
N ILE A 117 4.40 -10.82 17.73
CA ILE A 117 3.84 -9.46 17.72
C ILE A 117 2.67 -9.35 16.76
N LYS A 118 1.73 -8.47 17.05
CA LYS A 118 0.69 -8.10 16.09
C LYS A 118 1.29 -7.28 14.95
N PHE A 119 1.06 -7.70 13.73
CA PHE A 119 1.67 -7.11 12.55
C PHE A 119 0.65 -6.93 11.42
N GLN A 120 0.69 -5.79 10.75
CA GLN A 120 -0.16 -5.47 9.60
C GLN A 120 0.67 -4.76 8.54
N VAL A 121 0.45 -5.11 7.26
CA VAL A 121 1.00 -4.35 6.12
C VAL A 121 0.01 -3.28 5.67
N GLY A 122 0.50 -2.10 5.33
CA GLY A 122 -0.25 -0.93 4.91
C GLY A 122 -0.76 -1.02 3.46
N PHE A 123 -1.70 -1.90 3.18
CA PHE A 123 -2.43 -1.91 1.91
C PHE A 123 -3.76 -1.18 2.06
N ASN A 124 -3.71 0.14 1.93
CA ASN A 124 -4.81 1.06 2.18
C ASN A 124 -6.09 0.78 1.38
N ARG A 125 -5.99 0.18 0.16
CA ARG A 125 -7.18 -0.16 -0.64
C ARG A 125 -8.09 -1.17 0.05
N ARG A 126 -7.56 -2.04 0.92
CA ARG A 126 -8.37 -2.98 1.73
C ARG A 126 -9.25 -2.27 2.77
N TRP A 127 -9.03 -0.96 2.99
CA TRP A 127 -9.78 -0.11 3.90
C TRP A 127 -10.66 0.92 3.18
N ASP A 128 -10.53 1.03 1.86
CA ASP A 128 -11.37 1.90 1.04
C ASP A 128 -12.82 1.39 1.03
N PRO A 129 -13.81 2.25 1.27
CA PRO A 129 -15.22 1.85 1.35
C PRO A 129 -15.71 1.08 0.12
N SER A 130 -15.29 1.49 -1.09
CA SER A 130 -15.70 0.83 -2.33
C SER A 130 -15.09 -0.55 -2.48
N TYR A 131 -13.78 -0.68 -2.17
CA TYR A 131 -13.12 -1.98 -2.21
C TYR A 131 -13.67 -2.94 -1.16
N VAL A 132 -13.94 -2.47 0.06
CA VAL A 132 -14.59 -3.27 1.11
C VAL A 132 -15.98 -3.74 0.65
N LYS A 133 -16.78 -2.85 0.07
CA LYS A 133 -18.11 -3.20 -0.45
C LYS A 133 -18.06 -4.18 -1.62
N ALA A 134 -17.10 -3.98 -2.54
CA ALA A 134 -16.84 -4.89 -3.64
C ALA A 134 -16.49 -6.29 -3.11
N LYS A 135 -15.54 -6.38 -2.17
CA LYS A 135 -15.16 -7.64 -1.53
C LYS A 135 -16.32 -8.35 -0.86
N GLN A 136 -17.13 -7.62 -0.09
CA GLN A 136 -18.34 -8.17 0.54
C GLN A 136 -19.34 -8.70 -0.50
N SER A 137 -19.54 -7.97 -1.60
CA SER A 137 -20.44 -8.40 -2.68
C SER A 137 -19.98 -9.70 -3.35
N ILE A 138 -18.66 -9.83 -3.57
CA ILE A 138 -18.04 -11.05 -4.10
C ILE A 138 -18.19 -12.21 -3.10
N LEU A 139 -17.88 -12.00 -1.82
CA LEU A 139 -17.99 -13.03 -0.79
C LEU A 139 -19.42 -13.52 -0.59
N ASN A 140 -20.40 -12.63 -0.75
CA ASN A 140 -21.83 -12.96 -0.67
C ASN A 140 -22.36 -13.60 -1.98
N GLY A 141 -21.50 -13.90 -2.95
CA GLY A 141 -21.85 -14.59 -4.18
C GLY A 141 -22.68 -13.78 -5.18
N LYS A 142 -22.76 -12.43 -5.03
CA LYS A 142 -23.60 -11.56 -5.88
C LYS A 142 -23.20 -11.59 -7.36
N ILE A 143 -21.91 -11.82 -7.67
CA ILE A 143 -21.43 -11.95 -9.04
C ILE A 143 -21.12 -13.39 -9.44
N GLY A 144 -21.43 -14.36 -8.58
CA GLY A 144 -21.05 -15.75 -8.78
C GLY A 144 -19.55 -15.97 -8.58
N ARG A 145 -18.97 -16.87 -9.36
CA ARG A 145 -17.53 -17.16 -9.35
C ARG A 145 -16.76 -16.07 -10.06
N PRO A 146 -15.77 -15.39 -9.43
CA PRO A 146 -14.91 -14.43 -10.11
C PRO A 146 -14.11 -15.10 -11.23
N LEU A 147 -14.11 -14.48 -12.41
CA LEU A 147 -13.46 -14.98 -13.63
C LEU A 147 -12.27 -14.11 -14.02
N ILE A 148 -12.46 -12.79 -14.10
CA ILE A 148 -11.45 -11.82 -14.52
C ILE A 148 -11.46 -10.63 -13.57
N VAL A 149 -10.27 -10.21 -13.13
CA VAL A 149 -10.06 -8.91 -12.47
C VAL A 149 -9.23 -8.01 -13.36
N LYS A 150 -9.64 -6.76 -13.51
CA LYS A 150 -8.86 -5.71 -14.18
C LYS A 150 -8.67 -4.55 -13.23
N THR A 151 -7.44 -4.06 -13.16
CA THR A 151 -7.10 -2.86 -12.40
C THR A 151 -6.35 -1.87 -13.29
N CYS A 152 -6.60 -0.60 -13.06
CA CYS A 152 -5.92 0.50 -13.72
C CYS A 152 -5.56 1.53 -12.65
N ALA A 153 -4.27 1.87 -12.55
CA ALA A 153 -3.77 2.95 -11.70
C ALA A 153 -2.87 3.87 -12.52
N ARG A 154 -3.18 5.16 -12.55
CA ARG A 154 -2.45 6.15 -13.32
C ARG A 154 -2.19 7.39 -12.47
N ASP A 155 -0.92 7.63 -12.20
CA ASP A 155 -0.46 8.82 -11.51
C ASP A 155 -0.39 10.03 -12.46
N PRO A 156 -0.78 11.23 -12.03
CA PRO A 156 -0.75 12.43 -12.88
C PRO A 156 0.68 12.90 -13.17
N THR A 157 1.63 12.61 -12.28
CA THR A 157 3.02 13.05 -12.39
C THR A 157 3.98 11.97 -11.88
N PRO A 158 5.21 11.91 -12.44
CA PRO A 158 6.22 10.97 -11.97
C PRO A 158 6.75 11.36 -10.59
N PRO A 159 7.23 10.41 -9.78
CA PRO A 159 7.95 10.72 -8.56
C PRO A 159 9.34 11.32 -8.87
N PRO A 160 9.97 12.01 -7.89
CA PRO A 160 11.33 12.54 -8.03
C PRO A 160 12.37 11.44 -8.32
N ASP A 161 13.46 11.78 -9.02
CA ASP A 161 14.53 10.86 -9.43
C ASP A 161 15.11 10.04 -8.27
N ASP A 162 15.39 10.69 -7.13
CA ASP A 162 15.92 10.00 -5.94
C ASP A 162 14.97 8.92 -5.41
N TYR A 163 13.66 9.15 -5.55
CA TYR A 163 12.65 8.15 -5.18
C TYR A 163 12.65 6.98 -6.16
N ILE A 164 12.69 7.25 -7.48
CA ILE A 164 12.71 6.21 -8.52
C ILE A 164 13.84 5.21 -8.27
N LYS A 165 15.05 5.72 -7.98
CA LYS A 165 16.24 4.91 -7.71
C LYS A 165 16.04 3.88 -6.58
N GLY A 166 15.24 4.22 -5.57
CA GLY A 166 15.01 3.40 -4.38
C GLY A 166 13.67 2.67 -4.32
N SER A 167 12.77 2.88 -5.29
CA SER A 167 11.38 2.43 -5.24
C SER A 167 11.20 0.92 -5.52
N GLY A 168 12.13 0.31 -6.23
CA GLY A 168 12.00 -1.06 -6.74
C GLY A 168 11.30 -1.16 -8.10
N GLY A 169 10.94 -0.01 -8.70
CA GLY A 169 10.30 0.10 -10.01
C GLY A 169 8.77 0.01 -9.97
N ILE A 170 8.14 0.32 -11.10
CA ILE A 170 6.68 0.50 -11.21
C ILE A 170 5.89 -0.69 -10.66
N PHE A 171 6.34 -1.93 -10.89
CA PHE A 171 5.63 -3.12 -10.41
C PHE A 171 5.67 -3.28 -8.89
N VAL A 172 6.77 -2.86 -8.24
CA VAL A 172 6.98 -3.00 -6.78
C VAL A 172 6.47 -1.79 -6.01
N ASP A 173 6.47 -0.61 -6.61
CA ASP A 173 6.06 0.62 -5.97
C ASP A 173 4.58 0.98 -6.21
N GLU A 174 4.17 1.03 -7.48
CA GLU A 174 2.82 1.47 -7.88
C GLU A 174 1.87 0.29 -8.06
N CYS A 175 2.18 -0.62 -9.00
CA CYS A 175 1.30 -1.76 -9.31
C CYS A 175 1.10 -2.72 -8.14
N ILE A 176 1.92 -2.64 -7.08
CA ILE A 176 1.79 -3.52 -5.90
C ILE A 176 0.43 -3.41 -5.22
N HIS A 177 -0.18 -2.22 -5.22
CA HIS A 177 -1.53 -2.01 -4.71
C HIS A 177 -2.60 -2.71 -5.56
N ASP A 178 -2.39 -2.73 -6.87
CA ASP A 178 -3.27 -3.37 -7.83
C ASP A 178 -3.16 -4.89 -7.77
N ILE A 179 -1.92 -5.39 -7.61
CA ILE A 179 -1.65 -6.81 -7.38
C ILE A 179 -2.30 -7.26 -6.07
N ASP A 180 -2.15 -6.49 -4.97
CA ASP A 180 -2.81 -6.79 -3.70
C ASP A 180 -4.34 -6.84 -3.85
N ALA A 181 -4.92 -5.82 -4.46
CA ALA A 181 -6.37 -5.75 -4.69
C ALA A 181 -6.87 -6.94 -5.53
N ALA A 182 -6.15 -7.27 -6.61
CA ALA A 182 -6.52 -8.39 -7.48
C ALA A 182 -6.48 -9.73 -6.73
N VAL A 183 -5.39 -10.01 -6.02
CA VAL A 183 -5.25 -11.25 -5.21
C VAL A 183 -6.33 -11.32 -4.13
N TRP A 184 -6.57 -10.23 -3.44
CA TRP A 184 -7.57 -10.14 -2.38
C TRP A 184 -9.00 -10.34 -2.90
N LEU A 185 -9.37 -9.69 -4.02
CA LEU A 185 -10.71 -9.80 -4.61
C LEU A 185 -10.95 -11.19 -5.21
N MET A 186 -9.98 -11.74 -5.95
CA MET A 186 -10.07 -13.06 -6.58
C MET A 186 -9.99 -14.23 -5.57
N LYS A 187 -9.45 -13.99 -4.37
CA LYS A 187 -9.27 -15.00 -3.31
C LYS A 187 -8.56 -16.26 -3.83
N SER A 188 -7.57 -16.09 -4.68
CA SER A 188 -6.82 -17.17 -5.32
C SER A 188 -5.34 -16.82 -5.44
N SER A 189 -4.46 -17.82 -5.31
CA SER A 189 -3.02 -17.63 -5.53
C SER A 189 -2.72 -17.42 -7.00
N VAL A 190 -1.73 -16.57 -7.31
CA VAL A 190 -1.21 -16.41 -8.67
C VAL A 190 -0.25 -17.57 -8.99
N LYS A 191 -0.38 -18.14 -10.17
CA LYS A 191 0.44 -19.26 -10.66
C LYS A 191 1.51 -18.83 -11.66
N GLN A 192 1.19 -17.84 -12.48
CA GLN A 192 2.10 -17.32 -13.47
C GLN A 192 1.83 -15.84 -13.74
N VAL A 193 2.87 -15.14 -14.12
CA VAL A 193 2.86 -13.72 -14.46
C VAL A 193 3.57 -13.53 -15.80
N TRP A 194 2.91 -12.83 -16.71
CA TRP A 194 3.55 -12.22 -17.87
C TRP A 194 3.40 -10.70 -17.75
N ALA A 195 4.46 -9.96 -18.01
CA ALA A 195 4.42 -8.50 -17.92
C ALA A 195 5.32 -7.86 -18.97
N THR A 196 4.98 -6.62 -19.31
CA THR A 196 5.78 -5.75 -20.18
C THR A 196 5.71 -4.32 -19.66
N GLY A 197 6.67 -3.49 -20.06
CA GLY A 197 6.69 -2.09 -19.73
C GLY A 197 7.44 -1.28 -20.78
N THR A 198 7.15 0.01 -20.84
CA THR A 198 7.77 0.97 -21.76
C THR A 198 8.12 2.24 -21.03
N THR A 199 9.07 3.01 -21.59
CA THR A 199 9.43 4.35 -21.13
C THR A 199 9.22 5.30 -22.30
N LEU A 200 8.06 5.95 -22.35
CA LEU A 200 7.62 6.75 -23.49
C LEU A 200 7.56 8.25 -23.18
N VAL A 201 7.28 8.61 -21.92
CA VAL A 201 7.03 10.01 -21.53
C VAL A 201 8.19 10.56 -20.70
N TYR A 202 8.72 9.76 -19.78
CA TYR A 202 9.72 10.19 -18.79
C TYR A 202 11.02 9.40 -18.93
N PRO A 203 11.99 9.88 -19.75
CA PRO A 203 13.24 9.15 -20.06
C PRO A 203 14.09 8.77 -18.84
N GLN A 204 13.93 9.50 -17.71
CA GLN A 204 14.66 9.21 -16.48
C GLN A 204 14.42 7.79 -15.95
N PHE A 205 13.25 7.18 -16.18
CA PHE A 205 12.98 5.80 -15.73
C PHE A 205 13.92 4.79 -16.36
N SER A 206 14.30 4.99 -17.64
CA SER A 206 15.24 4.10 -18.33
C SER A 206 16.62 4.05 -17.67
N ARG A 207 17.07 5.14 -17.01
CA ARG A 207 18.35 5.19 -16.29
C ARG A 207 18.41 4.19 -15.12
N TYR A 208 17.24 3.83 -14.59
CA TYR A 208 17.10 2.90 -13.46
C TYR A 208 16.60 1.53 -13.90
N GLY A 209 16.47 1.29 -15.21
CA GLY A 209 15.90 0.04 -15.75
C GLY A 209 14.43 -0.15 -15.36
N ASP A 210 13.70 0.96 -15.20
CA ASP A 210 12.29 1.02 -14.83
C ASP A 210 11.43 1.56 -16.00
N TYR A 211 10.12 1.60 -15.82
CA TYR A 211 9.13 1.97 -16.82
C TYR A 211 8.23 3.09 -16.29
N ASP A 212 7.71 3.91 -17.20
CA ASP A 212 6.65 4.87 -16.90
C ASP A 212 5.24 4.32 -17.22
N ASN A 213 5.17 3.25 -18.04
CA ASN A 213 3.94 2.52 -18.34
C ASN A 213 4.19 1.01 -18.26
N ALA A 214 3.28 0.27 -17.65
CA ALA A 214 3.43 -1.17 -17.46
C ALA A 214 2.09 -1.90 -17.49
N ILE A 215 2.12 -3.14 -17.99
CA ILE A 215 1.00 -4.07 -17.95
C ILE A 215 1.51 -5.42 -17.42
N ALA A 216 0.74 -6.05 -16.54
CA ALA A 216 0.95 -7.43 -16.15
C ALA A 216 -0.33 -8.24 -16.31
N ILE A 217 -0.18 -9.49 -16.78
CA ILE A 217 -1.23 -10.50 -16.87
C ILE A 217 -0.94 -11.57 -15.82
N LEU A 218 -1.93 -11.85 -15.00
CA LEU A 218 -1.88 -12.84 -13.93
C LEU A 218 -2.78 -14.03 -14.27
N SER A 219 -2.27 -15.25 -14.10
CA SER A 219 -3.11 -16.45 -14.11
C SER A 219 -3.25 -16.98 -12.69
N PHE A 220 -4.48 -17.10 -12.24
CA PHE A 220 -4.80 -17.57 -10.89
C PHE A 220 -4.96 -19.09 -10.79
N GLY A 221 -4.78 -19.63 -9.59
CA GLY A 221 -4.92 -21.07 -9.32
C GLY A 221 -6.33 -21.63 -9.52
N ASN A 222 -7.35 -20.78 -9.51
CA ASN A 222 -8.74 -21.10 -9.83
C ASN A 222 -9.08 -20.94 -11.32
N SER A 223 -8.08 -20.84 -12.19
CA SER A 223 -8.19 -20.56 -13.63
C SER A 223 -8.73 -19.16 -13.99
N GLY A 224 -8.86 -18.27 -13.01
CA GLY A 224 -9.19 -16.86 -13.24
C GLY A 224 -8.01 -16.09 -13.84
N LEU A 225 -8.29 -14.94 -14.42
CA LEU A 225 -7.30 -14.05 -15.05
C LEU A 225 -7.25 -12.69 -14.35
N GLY A 226 -6.08 -12.05 -14.37
CA GLY A 226 -5.89 -10.67 -13.91
C GLY A 226 -5.18 -9.82 -14.93
N ILE A 227 -5.58 -8.57 -15.07
CA ILE A 227 -4.90 -7.55 -15.86
C ILE A 227 -4.60 -6.39 -14.91
N ILE A 228 -3.32 -6.07 -14.78
CA ILE A 228 -2.82 -4.96 -13.99
C ILE A 228 -2.23 -3.93 -14.95
N GLU A 229 -2.74 -2.71 -14.93
CA GLU A 229 -2.23 -1.58 -15.70
C GLU A 229 -1.73 -0.49 -14.75
N GLY A 230 -0.49 -0.06 -14.93
CA GLY A 230 0.11 1.04 -14.20
C GLY A 230 0.69 2.09 -15.15
N SER A 231 0.49 3.37 -14.86
CA SER A 231 1.08 4.47 -15.61
C SER A 231 1.43 5.64 -14.70
N ARG A 232 2.61 6.23 -14.92
CA ARG A 232 3.05 7.44 -14.22
C ARG A 232 2.78 8.71 -15.01
N SER A 233 1.85 8.62 -16.01
CA SER A 233 1.52 9.72 -16.92
C SER A 233 0.02 9.78 -17.19
N SER A 234 -0.69 10.58 -16.41
CA SER A 234 -2.13 10.81 -16.57
C SER A 234 -2.41 12.32 -16.58
N ALA A 235 -2.33 12.92 -17.76
CA ALA A 235 -2.52 14.36 -17.93
C ALA A 235 -3.91 14.89 -17.48
N TYR A 236 -4.87 13.99 -17.30
CA TYR A 236 -6.24 14.32 -16.89
C TYR A 236 -6.50 14.10 -15.38
N GLY A 237 -5.46 13.87 -14.56
CA GLY A 237 -5.54 13.69 -13.13
C GLY A 237 -5.37 12.23 -12.68
N TYR A 238 -5.54 11.98 -11.38
CA TYR A 238 -5.40 10.65 -10.81
C TYR A 238 -6.53 9.73 -11.29
N ASP A 239 -6.18 8.57 -11.87
CA ASP A 239 -7.15 7.61 -12.41
C ASP A 239 -6.96 6.22 -11.78
N LEU A 240 -7.97 5.77 -11.05
CA LEU A 240 -7.97 4.47 -10.41
C LEU A 240 -9.30 3.75 -10.66
N ARG A 241 -9.24 2.57 -11.26
CA ARG A 241 -10.40 1.74 -11.57
C ARG A 241 -10.13 0.28 -11.32
N THR A 242 -11.17 -0.44 -10.87
CA THR A 242 -11.09 -1.89 -10.70
C THR A 242 -12.40 -2.55 -11.10
N GLU A 243 -12.32 -3.56 -11.94
CA GLU A 243 -13.44 -4.36 -12.40
C GLU A 243 -13.24 -5.82 -12.03
N VAL A 244 -14.28 -6.49 -11.53
CA VAL A 244 -14.28 -7.94 -11.32
C VAL A 244 -15.49 -8.54 -12.01
N LEU A 245 -15.23 -9.25 -13.12
CA LEU A 245 -16.24 -10.03 -13.84
C LEU A 245 -16.40 -11.39 -13.15
N GLY A 246 -17.63 -11.74 -12.83
CA GLY A 246 -18.03 -13.08 -12.40
C GLY A 246 -18.96 -13.75 -13.42
N ASP A 247 -19.27 -15.01 -13.20
CA ASP A 247 -20.14 -15.78 -14.09
C ASP A 247 -21.64 -15.41 -13.99
N ARG A 248 -22.01 -14.56 -13.01
CA ARG A 248 -23.39 -14.08 -12.80
C ARG A 248 -23.50 -12.56 -12.64
N GLY A 249 -22.45 -11.82 -12.83
CA GLY A 249 -22.48 -10.36 -12.69
C GLY A 249 -21.10 -9.71 -12.68
N LEU A 250 -21.08 -8.44 -12.46
CA LEU A 250 -19.90 -7.58 -12.50
C LEU A 250 -19.89 -6.67 -11.28
N VAL A 251 -18.72 -6.48 -10.67
CA VAL A 251 -18.44 -5.38 -9.75
C VAL A 251 -17.49 -4.41 -10.43
N ASN A 252 -17.88 -3.14 -10.44
CA ASN A 252 -17.04 -2.06 -10.96
C ASN A 252 -16.79 -1.02 -9.87
N ILE A 253 -15.53 -0.64 -9.69
CA ILE A 253 -15.07 0.49 -8.87
C ILE A 253 -14.54 1.53 -9.85
N ASP A 254 -15.36 2.56 -10.09
CA ASP A 254 -15.04 3.63 -11.02
C ASP A 254 -14.03 4.63 -10.45
N ASN A 255 -13.46 5.42 -11.35
CA ASN A 255 -12.62 6.54 -10.97
C ASN A 255 -13.47 7.63 -10.28
N TRP A 256 -13.30 7.77 -8.96
CA TRP A 256 -14.01 8.77 -8.19
C TRP A 256 -13.58 10.18 -8.59
N LYS A 257 -14.53 11.11 -8.50
CA LYS A 257 -14.31 12.52 -8.71
C LYS A 257 -14.16 13.24 -7.36
N GLU A 258 -13.41 14.33 -7.37
CA GLU A 258 -13.17 15.12 -6.15
C GLU A 258 -14.47 15.64 -5.55
N ASN A 259 -15.43 15.98 -6.44
CA ASN A 259 -16.75 16.45 -6.08
C ASN A 259 -17.83 15.92 -7.03
N SER A 260 -19.09 16.19 -6.73
CA SER A 260 -20.24 15.75 -7.56
C SER A 260 -20.60 16.73 -8.69
N ILE A 261 -19.86 17.82 -8.86
CA ILE A 261 -20.15 18.85 -9.86
C ILE A 261 -19.81 18.31 -11.26
N ARG A 262 -20.75 18.51 -12.17
CA ARG A 262 -20.55 18.32 -13.62
C ARG A 262 -20.87 19.62 -14.32
N LEU A 263 -19.84 20.33 -14.77
CA LEU A 263 -20.03 21.57 -15.55
C LEU A 263 -20.31 21.19 -17.01
N GLN A 264 -21.50 21.55 -17.50
CA GLN A 264 -21.90 21.30 -18.88
C GLN A 264 -22.05 22.63 -19.60
N THR A 265 -21.32 22.82 -20.68
CA THR A 265 -21.30 24.02 -21.53
C THR A 265 -21.36 23.63 -23.01
N LYS A 266 -21.45 24.61 -23.89
CA LYS A 266 -21.31 24.38 -25.35
C LYS A 266 -19.96 23.75 -25.74
N LYS A 267 -18.93 23.88 -24.87
CA LYS A 267 -17.59 23.28 -25.09
C LYS A 267 -17.46 21.83 -24.63
N GLY A 268 -18.49 21.28 -23.95
CA GLY A 268 -18.50 19.91 -23.44
C GLY A 268 -18.80 19.82 -21.95
N THR A 269 -18.55 18.64 -21.41
CA THR A 269 -18.71 18.31 -19.98
C THR A 269 -17.36 18.21 -19.30
N VAL A 270 -17.23 18.89 -18.17
CA VAL A 270 -16.02 18.85 -17.31
C VAL A 270 -16.40 18.36 -15.92
N GLN A 271 -15.57 17.52 -15.35
CA GLN A 271 -15.62 17.06 -13.96
C GLN A 271 -14.21 17.05 -13.39
N ASP A 272 -14.05 17.44 -12.13
CA ASP A 272 -12.75 17.48 -11.46
C ASP A 272 -12.35 16.08 -10.99
N PRO A 273 -11.25 15.50 -11.51
CA PRO A 273 -10.67 14.29 -10.94
C PRO A 273 -10.03 14.58 -9.60
N TYR A 274 -9.79 13.56 -8.77
CA TYR A 274 -8.89 13.75 -7.63
C TYR A 274 -7.50 14.20 -8.12
N PRO A 275 -6.87 15.15 -7.42
CA PRO A 275 -5.52 15.59 -7.80
C PRO A 275 -4.50 14.48 -7.61
N TRP A 276 -4.63 13.66 -6.53
CA TRP A 276 -3.71 12.56 -6.28
C TRP A 276 -4.30 11.51 -5.33
N PHE A 277 -3.48 10.47 -5.03
CA PHE A 277 -3.88 9.34 -4.18
C PHE A 277 -4.13 9.73 -2.73
N MET A 278 -3.45 10.77 -2.21
CA MET A 278 -3.62 11.17 -0.80
C MET A 278 -5.03 11.65 -0.52
N GLU A 279 -5.57 12.49 -1.40
CA GLU A 279 -6.93 13.00 -1.30
C GLU A 279 -7.93 11.87 -1.61
N ARG A 280 -7.68 11.08 -2.67
CA ARG A 280 -8.55 9.97 -3.06
C ARG A 280 -8.70 8.92 -1.94
N PHE A 281 -7.63 8.64 -1.20
CA PHE A 281 -7.60 7.59 -0.19
C PHE A 281 -7.56 8.12 1.25
N ALA A 282 -7.81 9.41 1.49
CA ALA A 282 -7.77 9.98 2.84
C ALA A 282 -8.59 9.19 3.85
N GLU A 283 -9.82 8.79 3.50
CA GLU A 283 -10.69 7.98 4.35
C GLU A 283 -10.16 6.55 4.52
N ALA A 284 -9.56 5.96 3.49
CA ALA A 284 -8.97 4.63 3.57
C ALA A 284 -7.79 4.60 4.55
N TYR A 285 -6.88 5.57 4.48
CA TYR A 285 -5.78 5.71 5.44
C TYR A 285 -6.28 5.92 6.87
N ARG A 286 -7.32 6.74 7.06
CA ARG A 286 -7.94 6.91 8.38
C ARG A 286 -8.51 5.59 8.92
N ARG A 287 -9.25 4.85 8.09
CA ARG A 287 -9.83 3.55 8.47
C ARG A 287 -8.75 2.50 8.74
N GLU A 288 -7.67 2.52 7.99
CA GLU A 288 -6.52 1.64 8.19
C GLU A 288 -5.92 1.82 9.60
N ILE A 289 -5.70 3.06 10.02
CA ILE A 289 -5.20 3.38 11.36
C ILE A 289 -6.19 2.92 12.45
N VAL A 290 -7.47 3.22 12.29
CA VAL A 290 -8.50 2.77 13.24
C VAL A 290 -8.56 1.25 13.31
N GLY A 291 -8.53 0.57 12.17
CA GLY A 291 -8.51 -0.88 12.09
C GLY A 291 -7.27 -1.51 12.72
N PHE A 292 -6.09 -0.90 12.53
CA PHE A 292 -4.87 -1.33 13.19
C PHE A 292 -4.96 -1.16 14.71
N ILE A 293 -5.44 -0.03 15.20
CA ILE A 293 -5.64 0.21 16.65
C ILE A 293 -6.61 -0.82 17.24
N ASP A 294 -7.73 -1.09 16.58
CA ASP A 294 -8.70 -2.09 17.00
C ASP A 294 -8.08 -3.51 16.99
N TYR A 295 -7.25 -3.82 15.97
CA TYR A 295 -6.50 -5.08 15.91
C TYR A 295 -5.50 -5.20 17.08
N VAL A 296 -4.74 -4.15 17.38
CA VAL A 296 -3.81 -4.13 18.52
C VAL A 296 -4.55 -4.35 19.83
N ALA A 297 -5.70 -3.70 20.02
CA ALA A 297 -6.46 -3.78 21.26
C ALA A 297 -7.15 -5.13 21.48
N LYS A 298 -7.74 -5.73 20.43
CA LYS A 298 -8.68 -6.86 20.59
C LYS A 298 -8.58 -7.94 19.50
N GLY A 299 -7.85 -7.70 18.41
CA GLY A 299 -7.87 -8.59 17.26
C GLY A 299 -7.00 -9.82 17.41
N ASP A 300 -7.52 -10.96 16.98
CA ASP A 300 -6.79 -12.23 16.97
C ASP A 300 -6.12 -12.51 15.63
N ARG A 301 -6.61 -11.89 14.56
CA ARG A 301 -6.13 -12.10 13.18
C ARG A 301 -5.72 -10.78 12.53
N SER A 302 -4.54 -10.77 11.93
CA SER A 302 -4.08 -9.62 11.16
C SER A 302 -5.02 -9.32 9.98
N PRO A 303 -5.42 -8.06 9.78
CA PRO A 303 -6.17 -7.65 8.58
C PRO A 303 -5.38 -7.86 7.28
N VAL A 304 -4.06 -7.66 7.34
CA VAL A 304 -3.11 -7.91 6.23
C VAL A 304 -1.81 -8.45 6.82
N SER A 305 -1.61 -9.76 6.74
CA SER A 305 -0.47 -10.41 7.38
C SER A 305 0.87 -10.16 6.66
N ALA A 306 1.96 -10.48 7.35
CA ALA A 306 3.31 -10.43 6.77
C ALA A 306 3.45 -11.40 5.59
N GLU A 307 2.82 -12.57 5.67
CA GLU A 307 2.79 -13.56 4.60
C GLU A 307 2.06 -13.05 3.36
N GLU A 308 0.92 -12.38 3.54
CA GLU A 308 0.20 -11.73 2.43
C GLU A 308 1.06 -10.64 1.79
N GLY A 309 1.69 -9.77 2.59
CA GLY A 309 2.61 -8.74 2.08
C GLY A 309 3.79 -9.32 1.31
N ARG A 310 4.38 -10.42 1.81
CA ARG A 310 5.46 -11.14 1.11
C ARG A 310 4.96 -11.77 -0.20
N GLU A 311 3.77 -12.35 -0.22
CA GLU A 311 3.21 -12.95 -1.43
C GLU A 311 2.95 -11.91 -2.51
N VAL A 312 2.38 -10.76 -2.16
CA VAL A 312 2.16 -9.65 -3.08
C VAL A 312 3.49 -9.13 -3.64
N LEU A 313 4.52 -8.99 -2.79
CA LEU A 313 5.87 -8.63 -3.24
C LEU A 313 6.45 -9.68 -4.20
N ARG A 314 6.25 -10.96 -3.93
CA ARG A 314 6.72 -12.06 -4.80
C ARG A 314 6.13 -11.94 -6.20
N ILE A 315 4.84 -11.63 -6.30
CA ILE A 315 4.15 -11.43 -7.58
C ILE A 315 4.68 -10.17 -8.28
N ALA A 316 4.87 -9.06 -7.56
CA ALA A 316 5.42 -7.82 -8.11
C ALA A 316 6.86 -8.00 -8.64
N ILE A 317 7.71 -8.72 -7.94
CA ILE A 317 9.06 -9.07 -8.39
C ILE A 317 9.00 -9.96 -9.64
N ALA A 318 8.09 -10.94 -9.68
CA ALA A 318 7.89 -11.78 -10.86
C ALA A 318 7.43 -10.98 -12.09
N ALA A 319 6.55 -9.99 -11.91
CA ALA A 319 6.14 -9.09 -12.97
C ALA A 319 7.33 -8.26 -13.50
N ARG A 320 8.14 -7.71 -12.60
CA ARG A 320 9.38 -7.00 -12.97
C ARG A 320 10.37 -7.91 -13.72
N GLU A 321 10.54 -9.15 -13.26
CA GLU A 321 11.41 -10.12 -13.93
C GLU A 321 10.87 -10.49 -15.31
N SER A 322 9.56 -10.72 -15.43
CA SER A 322 8.87 -11.03 -16.68
C SER A 322 9.07 -9.92 -17.72
N ALA A 323 8.84 -8.67 -17.33
CA ALA A 323 9.03 -7.51 -18.22
C ALA A 323 10.50 -7.36 -18.68
N ARG A 324 11.46 -7.56 -17.77
CA ARG A 324 12.89 -7.46 -18.12
C ARG A 324 13.40 -8.58 -19.01
N LYS A 325 12.85 -9.79 -18.87
CA LYS A 325 13.28 -10.98 -19.63
C LYS A 325 12.37 -11.33 -20.77
N ASN A 326 11.30 -10.58 -20.97
CA ASN A 326 10.26 -10.81 -21.99
C ASN A 326 9.79 -12.27 -22.00
N ARG A 327 9.49 -12.84 -20.82
CA ARG A 327 9.01 -14.23 -20.68
C ARG A 327 8.05 -14.37 -19.52
N THR A 328 7.19 -15.38 -19.57
CA THR A 328 6.35 -15.76 -18.43
C THR A 328 7.20 -16.26 -17.27
N VAL A 329 6.86 -15.82 -16.06
CA VAL A 329 7.42 -16.28 -14.79
C VAL A 329 6.39 -17.14 -14.08
N TYR A 330 6.76 -18.36 -13.74
CA TYR A 330 5.93 -19.29 -13.00
C TYR A 330 6.19 -19.16 -11.50
N LEU A 331 5.12 -19.08 -10.74
CA LEU A 331 5.16 -18.97 -9.29
C LEU A 331 4.86 -20.35 -8.69
N ASN A 332 5.86 -21.20 -8.62
CA ASN A 332 5.76 -22.50 -7.93
C ASN A 332 5.52 -22.26 -6.43
N ARG A 333 4.77 -23.19 -5.82
CA ARG A 333 4.52 -23.18 -4.37
C ARG A 333 5.79 -23.35 -3.56
#